data_83562d55fc37eedc08f3d7440b076007
#
_entry.id   83562d55fc37eedc08f3d7440b076007
#
_cell.length_a   1.000
_cell.length_b   1.000
_cell.length_c   1.000
_cell.angle_alpha   90.00
_cell.angle_beta   90.00
_cell.angle_gamma   90.00
#
_symmetry.space_group_name_H-M   'P 1'
#
loop_
_entity.id
_entity.type
_entity.pdbx_description
1 polymer ?
#
loop_
_entity_poly.entity_id
_entity_poly.type
_entity_poly.pdbx_seq_one_letter_code
_entity_poly.pdbx_strand_id
1 'polypeptide(L)'
;LFEDRLTIQYQIQEMLRIEKIFDSAGIEEELSAYNPLIPNGSNLKATLLIEYADIEQRKIELARLANIERAIYSQVEGFDAKSTIADEDLDRSNSEKTSAVHFLRFEFSSAEILALKTGSNLIFGINDERMPVAITVDESIKQCLLADFS
;
A
#
# COMPACT_ATOMS: atom_id res chain seq x y z
N LEU A 1 3.38 -5.09 0.05
CA LEU A 1 4.69 -4.47 0.22
C LEU A 1 4.50 -3.06 0.77
N PHE A 2 5.09 -2.73 1.92
CA PHE A 2 5.15 -1.34 2.39
C PHE A 2 6.30 -0.64 1.67
N GLU A 3 6.03 0.60 1.25
CA GLU A 3 6.98 1.41 0.53
C GLU A 3 7.64 2.41 1.47
N ASP A 4 8.93 2.60 1.29
CA ASP A 4 9.72 3.62 1.94
C ASP A 4 10.59 4.37 0.90
N ARG A 5 11.40 5.29 1.36
CA ARG A 5 12.29 6.04 0.48
C ARG A 5 13.27 5.12 -0.28
N LEU A 6 13.75 4.04 0.36
CA LEU A 6 14.72 3.12 -0.24
C LEU A 6 14.07 2.25 -1.32
N THR A 7 12.88 1.70 -1.05
CA THR A 7 12.15 0.88 -2.03
C THR A 7 11.77 1.71 -3.25
N ILE A 8 11.32 2.94 -3.07
CA ILE A 8 10.98 3.85 -4.17
C ILE A 8 12.23 4.28 -4.96
N GLN A 9 13.33 4.60 -4.29
CA GLN A 9 14.59 4.89 -4.97
C GLN A 9 15.05 3.71 -5.83
N TYR A 10 14.97 2.49 -5.30
CA TYR A 10 15.29 1.28 -6.05
C TYR A 10 14.37 1.12 -7.27
N GLN A 11 13.06 1.31 -7.09
CA GLN A 11 12.08 1.23 -8.19
C GLN A 11 12.40 2.22 -9.31
N ILE A 12 12.70 3.48 -8.97
CA ILE A 12 13.08 4.50 -9.95
C ILE A 12 14.36 4.07 -10.70
N GLN A 13 15.38 3.62 -9.98
CA GLN A 13 16.61 3.15 -10.61
C GLN A 13 16.40 1.99 -11.58
N GLU A 14 15.53 1.03 -11.21
CA GLU A 14 15.20 -0.08 -12.09
C GLU A 14 14.42 0.38 -13.34
N MET A 15 13.48 1.31 -13.22
CA MET A 15 12.77 1.88 -14.36
C MET A 15 13.73 2.61 -15.32
N LEU A 16 14.58 3.49 -14.79
CA LEU A 16 15.60 4.18 -15.59
C LEU A 16 16.53 3.21 -16.31
N ARG A 17 16.93 2.14 -15.63
CA ARG A 17 17.80 1.10 -16.21
C ARG A 17 17.11 0.31 -17.32
N ILE A 18 15.88 -0.13 -17.09
CA ILE A 18 15.09 -0.97 -18.04
C ILE A 18 14.72 -0.16 -19.27
N GLU A 19 14.21 1.06 -19.07
CA GLU A 19 13.76 1.96 -20.13
C GLU A 19 14.91 2.72 -20.80
N LYS A 20 16.15 2.58 -20.28
CA LYS A 20 17.36 3.26 -20.77
C LYS A 20 17.20 4.79 -20.80
N ILE A 21 16.62 5.34 -19.75
CA ILE A 21 16.41 6.79 -19.57
C ILE A 21 17.66 7.39 -18.94
N PHE A 22 18.34 8.30 -19.65
CA PHE A 22 19.56 8.96 -19.19
C PHE A 22 19.49 10.48 -19.26
N ASP A 23 18.48 11.04 -19.89
CA ASP A 23 18.27 12.47 -19.98
C ASP A 23 17.55 13.01 -18.74
N SER A 24 17.78 14.28 -18.44
CA SER A 24 17.25 14.92 -17.23
C SER A 24 15.71 14.97 -17.22
N ALA A 25 15.08 15.16 -18.37
CA ALA A 25 13.62 15.27 -18.45
C ALA A 25 12.95 13.93 -18.12
N GLY A 26 13.43 12.84 -18.70
CA GLY A 26 12.92 11.51 -18.40
C GLY A 26 13.16 11.10 -16.93
N ILE A 27 14.31 11.47 -16.35
CA ILE A 27 14.59 11.24 -14.92
C ILE A 27 13.58 12.01 -14.04
N GLU A 28 13.29 13.27 -14.35
CA GLU A 28 12.31 14.08 -13.61
C GLU A 28 10.88 13.53 -13.73
N GLU A 29 10.53 12.97 -14.88
CA GLU A 29 9.23 12.30 -15.07
C GLU A 29 9.10 11.10 -14.13
N GLU A 30 10.10 10.22 -14.04
CA GLU A 30 10.09 9.07 -13.14
C GLU A 30 10.07 9.51 -11.66
N LEU A 31 10.86 10.50 -11.28
CA LEU A 31 10.83 11.06 -9.92
C LEU A 31 9.44 11.60 -9.58
N SER A 32 8.80 12.32 -10.49
CA SER A 32 7.47 12.88 -10.29
C SER A 32 6.39 11.81 -10.16
N ALA A 33 6.55 10.69 -10.88
CA ALA A 33 5.61 9.56 -10.82
C ALA A 33 5.72 8.77 -9.52
N TYR A 34 6.95 8.51 -9.03
CA TYR A 34 7.18 7.60 -7.91
C TYR A 34 7.33 8.29 -6.54
N ASN A 35 7.82 9.52 -6.47
CA ASN A 35 7.98 10.23 -5.20
C ASN A 35 6.70 10.36 -4.37
N PRO A 36 5.49 10.49 -4.94
CA PRO A 36 4.25 10.48 -4.17
C PRO A 36 3.99 9.19 -3.39
N LEU A 37 4.67 8.09 -3.72
CA LEU A 37 4.57 6.82 -3.01
C LEU A 37 5.45 6.75 -1.75
N ILE A 38 6.27 7.76 -1.47
CA ILE A 38 7.09 7.85 -0.25
C ILE A 38 6.19 8.32 0.91
N PRO A 39 6.23 7.66 2.09
CA PRO A 39 5.56 8.15 3.30
C PRO A 39 5.96 9.59 3.65
N ASN A 40 5.01 10.35 4.23
CA ASN A 40 5.21 11.78 4.55
C ASN A 40 5.39 12.07 6.05
N GLY A 41 5.53 11.03 6.89
CA GLY A 41 5.70 11.12 8.33
C GLY A 41 4.40 10.96 9.14
N SER A 42 3.23 10.96 8.50
CA SER A 42 1.93 10.70 9.14
C SER A 42 1.14 9.55 8.49
N ASN A 43 1.70 8.92 7.50
CA ASN A 43 1.06 7.82 6.79
C ASN A 43 2.04 6.68 6.49
N LEU A 44 1.46 5.53 6.15
CA LEU A 44 2.17 4.42 5.53
C LEU A 44 1.66 4.27 4.10
N LYS A 45 2.56 3.95 3.20
CA LYS A 45 2.27 3.66 1.80
C LYS A 45 2.53 2.19 1.53
N ALA A 46 1.70 1.56 0.72
CA ALA A 46 1.87 0.15 0.37
C ALA A 46 1.42 -0.15 -1.04
N THR A 47 2.09 -1.09 -1.67
CA THR A 47 1.66 -1.75 -2.91
C THR A 47 1.04 -3.09 -2.55
N LEU A 48 -0.26 -3.24 -2.80
CA LEU A 48 -0.96 -4.51 -2.67
C LEU A 48 -0.80 -5.30 -3.98
N LEU A 49 -0.39 -6.56 -3.84
CA LEU A 49 -0.31 -7.51 -4.96
C LEU A 49 -1.30 -8.64 -4.69
N ILE A 50 -2.20 -8.90 -5.66
CA ILE A 50 -3.13 -10.03 -5.65
C ILE A 50 -2.58 -11.08 -6.60
N GLU A 51 -1.97 -12.12 -6.03
CA GLU A 51 -1.21 -13.11 -6.79
C GLU A 51 -1.89 -14.47 -6.82
N TYR A 52 -2.07 -15.00 -8.02
CA TYR A 52 -2.50 -16.36 -8.29
C TYR A 52 -1.57 -16.96 -9.34
N ALA A 53 -1.02 -18.14 -9.07
CA ALA A 53 -0.07 -18.80 -9.96
C ALA A 53 -0.72 -19.21 -11.29
N ASP A 54 -1.97 -19.69 -11.24
CA ASP A 54 -2.73 -20.09 -12.43
C ASP A 54 -3.41 -18.88 -13.08
N ILE A 55 -3.27 -18.75 -14.40
CA ILE A 55 -3.77 -17.59 -15.17
C ILE A 55 -5.30 -17.56 -15.20
N GLU A 56 -5.95 -18.71 -15.38
CA GLU A 56 -7.41 -18.77 -15.47
C GLU A 56 -8.04 -18.54 -14.10
N GLN A 57 -7.47 -19.13 -13.04
CA GLN A 57 -7.88 -18.84 -11.68
C GLN A 57 -7.72 -17.35 -11.35
N ARG A 58 -6.62 -16.73 -11.74
CA ARG A 58 -6.38 -15.28 -11.51
C ARG A 58 -7.46 -14.42 -12.16
N LYS A 59 -7.87 -14.72 -13.40
CA LYS A 59 -8.94 -14.00 -14.08
C LYS A 59 -10.27 -14.08 -13.31
N ILE A 60 -10.63 -15.29 -12.87
CA ILE A 60 -11.85 -15.53 -12.11
C ILE A 60 -11.83 -14.79 -10.78
N GLU A 61 -10.70 -14.87 -10.03
CA GLU A 61 -10.58 -14.25 -8.73
C GLU A 61 -10.53 -12.72 -8.81
N LEU A 62 -9.85 -12.14 -9.80
CA LEU A 62 -9.86 -10.69 -9.99
C LEU A 62 -11.24 -10.15 -10.37
N ALA A 63 -12.05 -10.93 -11.11
CA ALA A 63 -13.44 -10.58 -11.37
C ALA A 63 -14.30 -10.68 -10.09
N ARG A 64 -14.12 -11.76 -9.30
CA ARG A 64 -14.82 -11.96 -8.02
C ARG A 64 -14.50 -10.86 -7.01
N LEU A 65 -13.27 -10.34 -6.98
CA LEU A 65 -12.76 -9.36 -6.02
C LEU A 65 -12.90 -7.91 -6.50
N ALA A 66 -13.75 -7.61 -7.47
CA ALA A 66 -13.97 -6.24 -7.94
C ALA A 66 -14.21 -5.28 -6.75
N ASN A 67 -13.50 -4.15 -6.73
CA ASN A 67 -13.50 -3.12 -5.68
C ASN A 67 -13.01 -3.58 -4.29
N ILE A 68 -12.24 -4.65 -4.18
CA ILE A 68 -11.71 -5.17 -2.90
C ILE A 68 -10.81 -4.15 -2.19
N GLU A 69 -10.11 -3.29 -2.94
CA GLU A 69 -9.23 -2.25 -2.43
C GLU A 69 -9.95 -1.27 -1.49
N ARG A 70 -11.26 -1.09 -1.65
CA ARG A 70 -12.09 -0.21 -0.81
C ARG A 70 -12.44 -0.81 0.54
N ALA A 71 -12.30 -2.12 0.69
CA ALA A 71 -12.58 -2.85 1.93
C ALA A 71 -11.34 -2.98 2.82
N ILE A 72 -10.18 -2.51 2.36
CA ILE A 72 -8.92 -2.58 3.12
C ILE A 72 -8.92 -1.51 4.20
N TYR A 73 -8.43 -1.86 5.39
CA TYR A 73 -8.37 -0.96 6.53
C TYR A 73 -7.07 -1.14 7.33
N SER A 74 -6.76 -0.11 8.10
CA SER A 74 -5.81 -0.19 9.21
C SER A 74 -6.51 0.12 10.53
N GLN A 75 -6.01 -0.43 11.63
CA GLN A 75 -6.49 -0.15 12.97
C GLN A 75 -5.35 -0.16 13.96
N VAL A 76 -5.29 0.86 14.80
CA VAL A 76 -4.45 0.88 16.00
C VAL A 76 -5.29 0.40 17.17
N GLU A 77 -4.75 -0.50 17.98
CA GLU A 77 -5.45 -0.99 19.17
C GLU A 77 -5.89 0.15 20.07
N GLY A 78 -7.19 0.17 20.42
CA GLY A 78 -7.82 1.24 21.17
C GLY A 78 -8.40 2.38 20.33
N PHE A 79 -8.29 2.31 19.00
CA PHE A 79 -8.87 3.28 18.06
C PHE A 79 -9.78 2.59 17.05
N ASP A 80 -10.63 3.38 16.40
CA ASP A 80 -11.49 2.89 15.33
C ASP A 80 -10.69 2.48 14.09
N ALA A 81 -11.17 1.45 13.38
CA ALA A 81 -10.61 1.05 12.10
C ALA A 81 -10.84 2.14 11.05
N LYS A 82 -9.83 2.39 10.22
CA LYS A 82 -9.87 3.36 9.13
C LYS A 82 -9.67 2.69 7.79
N SER A 83 -10.57 2.96 6.86
CA SER A 83 -10.39 2.52 5.47
C SER A 83 -9.14 3.16 4.87
N THR A 84 -8.44 2.39 4.05
CA THR A 84 -7.33 2.90 3.25
C THR A 84 -7.84 3.85 2.17
N ILE A 85 -6.96 4.72 1.70
CA ILE A 85 -7.13 5.50 0.48
C ILE A 85 -6.39 4.74 -0.61
N ALA A 86 -7.12 4.27 -1.61
CA ALA A 86 -6.58 3.43 -2.67
C ALA A 86 -6.56 4.15 -4.01
N ASP A 87 -5.53 3.89 -4.81
CA ASP A 87 -5.45 4.24 -6.23
C ASP A 87 -5.76 5.71 -6.55
N GLU A 88 -5.10 6.65 -5.84
CA GLU A 88 -5.33 8.10 -5.96
C GLU A 88 -4.90 8.66 -7.33
N ASP A 89 -4.07 7.93 -8.06
CA ASP A 89 -3.56 8.31 -9.38
C ASP A 89 -4.51 7.95 -10.52
N LEU A 90 -5.13 6.77 -10.45
CA LEU A 90 -6.12 6.31 -11.42
C LEU A 90 -6.96 5.15 -10.88
N ASP A 91 -8.17 5.00 -11.35
CA ASP A 91 -9.03 3.87 -11.01
C ASP A 91 -8.47 2.55 -11.57
N ARG A 92 -8.24 1.57 -10.68
CA ARG A 92 -7.75 0.22 -11.02
C ARG A 92 -8.80 -0.86 -10.90
N SER A 93 -9.99 -0.51 -10.46
CA SER A 93 -11.16 -1.39 -10.40
C SER A 93 -12.33 -0.84 -11.21
N ASN A 94 -13.15 -1.73 -11.75
CA ASN A 94 -14.41 -1.40 -12.36
C ASN A 94 -15.50 -2.40 -11.90
N SER A 95 -16.71 -2.33 -12.47
CA SER A 95 -17.82 -3.22 -12.12
C SER A 95 -17.58 -4.70 -12.46
N GLU A 96 -16.61 -5.00 -13.31
CA GLU A 96 -16.37 -6.36 -13.80
C GLU A 96 -15.18 -7.03 -13.11
N LYS A 97 -14.13 -6.27 -12.79
CA LYS A 97 -12.91 -6.82 -12.17
C LYS A 97 -12.09 -5.75 -11.43
N THR A 98 -11.21 -6.22 -10.54
CA THR A 98 -10.14 -5.42 -9.93
C THR A 98 -8.80 -5.64 -10.65
N SER A 99 -7.84 -4.74 -10.42
CA SER A 99 -6.43 -4.95 -10.80
C SER A 99 -5.77 -5.99 -9.89
N ALA A 100 -4.69 -6.57 -10.36
CA ALA A 100 -3.80 -7.36 -9.51
C ALA A 100 -2.85 -6.51 -8.66
N VAL A 101 -2.80 -5.20 -8.90
CA VAL A 101 -1.93 -4.25 -8.20
C VAL A 101 -2.73 -3.04 -7.80
N HIS A 102 -2.62 -2.62 -6.53
CA HIS A 102 -3.21 -1.40 -6.00
C HIS A 102 -2.20 -0.64 -5.17
N PHE A 103 -2.24 0.68 -5.24
CA PHE A 103 -1.45 1.57 -4.38
C PHE A 103 -2.32 2.07 -3.23
N LEU A 104 -1.86 1.87 -2.02
CA LEU A 104 -2.62 2.10 -0.79
C LEU A 104 -1.93 3.15 0.08
N ARG A 105 -2.73 4.01 0.70
CA ARG A 105 -2.27 4.97 1.70
C ARG A 105 -3.09 4.84 2.98
N PHE A 106 -2.40 4.65 4.10
CA PHE A 106 -2.98 4.54 5.44
C PHE A 106 -2.62 5.77 6.25
N GLU A 107 -3.60 6.56 6.66
CA GLU A 107 -3.40 7.78 7.43
C GLU A 107 -3.54 7.56 8.93
N PHE A 108 -2.61 8.12 9.70
CA PHE A 108 -2.60 8.02 11.15
C PHE A 108 -2.62 9.41 11.79
N SER A 109 -3.43 9.58 12.82
CA SER A 109 -3.41 10.76 13.67
C SER A 109 -2.20 10.75 14.60
N SER A 110 -1.81 11.91 15.13
CA SER A 110 -0.73 12.00 16.10
C SER A 110 -0.96 11.14 17.35
N ALA A 111 -2.24 10.97 17.76
CA ALA A 111 -2.60 10.12 18.89
C ALA A 111 -2.38 8.63 18.57
N GLU A 112 -2.72 8.17 17.38
CA GLU A 112 -2.48 6.79 16.93
C GLU A 112 -0.97 6.51 16.79
N ILE A 113 -0.22 7.45 16.21
CA ILE A 113 1.24 7.33 16.09
C ILE A 113 1.88 7.25 17.49
N LEU A 114 1.44 8.06 18.44
CA LEU A 114 1.93 8.01 19.81
C LEU A 114 1.59 6.65 20.46
N ALA A 115 0.37 6.15 20.28
CA ALA A 115 -0.05 4.86 20.80
C ALA A 115 0.80 3.72 20.22
N LEU A 116 1.06 3.73 18.92
CA LEU A 116 1.94 2.76 18.26
C LEU A 116 3.37 2.82 18.81
N LYS A 117 3.92 4.02 18.99
CA LYS A 117 5.27 4.23 19.57
C LYS A 117 5.34 3.82 21.06
N THR A 118 4.21 3.78 21.78
CA THR A 118 4.12 3.36 23.20
C THR A 118 3.66 1.91 23.37
N GLY A 119 3.50 1.14 22.31
CA GLY A 119 3.32 -0.31 22.38
C GLY A 119 1.97 -0.85 21.89
N SER A 120 1.02 -0.01 21.46
CA SER A 120 -0.23 -0.49 20.88
C SER A 120 0.00 -1.32 19.62
N ASN A 121 -0.85 -2.31 19.40
CA ASN A 121 -0.79 -3.16 18.22
C ASN A 121 -1.29 -2.41 16.98
N LEU A 122 -0.68 -2.73 15.83
CA LEU A 122 -1.12 -2.32 14.52
C LEU A 122 -1.76 -3.50 13.81
N ILE A 123 -2.94 -3.29 13.24
CA ILE A 123 -3.73 -4.31 12.55
C ILE A 123 -3.99 -3.81 11.14
N PHE A 124 -3.81 -4.67 10.15
CA PHE A 124 -4.30 -4.48 8.79
C PHE A 124 -5.32 -5.56 8.46
N GLY A 125 -6.34 -5.21 7.69
CA GLY A 125 -7.36 -6.17 7.33
C GLY A 125 -8.13 -5.81 6.07
N ILE A 126 -8.96 -6.75 5.65
CA ILE A 126 -9.93 -6.61 4.56
C ILE A 126 -11.29 -6.96 5.15
N ASN A 127 -12.20 -5.99 5.17
CA ASN A 127 -13.56 -6.15 5.65
C ASN A 127 -14.51 -6.44 4.49
N ASP A 128 -14.33 -7.61 3.89
CA ASP A 128 -15.14 -8.10 2.77
C ASP A 128 -15.33 -9.61 2.89
N GLU A 129 -16.56 -10.08 2.80
CA GLU A 129 -16.91 -11.51 2.94
C GLU A 129 -16.22 -12.41 1.91
N ARG A 130 -15.86 -11.85 0.75
CA ARG A 130 -15.17 -12.59 -0.33
C ARG A 130 -13.72 -12.90 0.01
N MET A 131 -13.09 -12.09 0.89
CA MET A 131 -11.69 -12.25 1.31
C MET A 131 -11.48 -11.66 2.71
N PRO A 132 -12.10 -12.22 3.76
CA PRO A 132 -11.97 -11.66 5.11
C PRO A 132 -10.56 -11.92 5.65
N VAL A 133 -9.87 -10.85 6.05
CA VAL A 133 -8.51 -10.91 6.60
C VAL A 133 -8.39 -9.92 7.75
N ALA A 134 -7.72 -10.31 8.82
CA ALA A 134 -7.25 -9.42 9.88
C ALA A 134 -5.90 -9.95 10.39
N ILE A 135 -4.87 -9.13 10.29
CA ILE A 135 -3.50 -9.48 10.66
C ILE A 135 -2.99 -8.44 11.65
N THR A 136 -2.61 -8.90 12.84
CA THR A 136 -1.83 -8.10 13.77
C THR A 136 -0.37 -8.13 13.32
N VAL A 137 0.20 -6.95 13.11
CA VAL A 137 1.58 -6.79 12.65
C VAL A 137 2.56 -7.25 13.74
N ASP A 138 3.51 -8.12 13.38
CA ASP A 138 4.57 -8.54 14.29
C ASP A 138 5.39 -7.34 14.78
N GLU A 139 5.85 -7.40 16.04
CA GLU A 139 6.57 -6.29 16.66
C GLU A 139 7.81 -5.85 15.88
N SER A 140 8.57 -6.79 15.32
CA SER A 140 9.75 -6.48 14.51
C SER A 140 9.41 -5.71 13.24
N ILE A 141 8.31 -6.08 12.58
CA ILE A 141 7.80 -5.39 11.38
C ILE A 141 7.24 -4.02 11.78
N LYS A 142 6.47 -3.96 12.87
CA LYS A 142 5.93 -2.70 13.40
C LYS A 142 7.04 -1.69 13.67
N GLN A 143 8.14 -2.10 14.29
CA GLN A 143 9.28 -1.21 14.55
C GLN A 143 9.91 -0.65 13.26
N CYS A 144 9.98 -1.43 12.19
CA CYS A 144 10.41 -0.95 10.88
C CYS A 144 9.44 0.11 10.33
N LEU A 145 8.12 -0.14 10.40
CA LEU A 145 7.09 0.79 9.92
C LEU A 145 7.05 2.09 10.73
N LEU A 146 7.35 2.04 12.03
CA LEU A 146 7.41 3.22 12.90
C LEU A 146 8.51 4.22 12.48
N ALA A 147 9.52 3.78 11.74
CA ALA A 147 10.56 4.65 11.21
C ALA A 147 10.04 5.66 10.17
N ASP A 148 8.90 5.37 9.53
CA ASP A 148 8.25 6.25 8.56
C ASP A 148 7.44 7.38 9.22
N PHE A 149 7.21 7.31 10.53
CA PHE A 149 6.51 8.34 11.28
C PHE A 149 7.49 9.35 11.92
N SER A 150 7.34 10.60 11.57
CA SER A 150 8.12 11.72 12.14
C SER A 150 7.46 12.33 13.38
#